data_1e618b143702f062969d3d729d7858e5
#
_entry.id   1e618b143702f062969d3d729d7858e5
#
_cell.length_a   1.000
_cell.length_b   1.000
_cell.length_c   1.000
_cell.angle_alpha   90.00
_cell.angle_beta   90.00
_cell.angle_gamma   90.00
#
_symmetry.space_group_name_H-M   'P 1'
#
loop_
_entity.id
_entity.type
_entity.pdbx_description
1 polymer ?
#
loop_
_entity_poly.entity_id
_entity_poly.type
_entity_poly.pdbx_seq_one_letter_code
_entity_poly.pdbx_strand_id
1 'polypeptide(L)'
;MGKPRLPNQKKAYKELSKRLAGYMVRVRNIYDRLNEKAAMLVESVGYDGLKEFSFDDYPEIEREIKLLQSQLVEEMRTLIYSGTSSEWKNSNTFQDAVADKALKYYRAQIHGEKFKHYYRDNGDQLNAFLQRKENGLNLSSKLWNQSINYKESLETTISTAIEKGMSATALSKKLSRYLNDWPSLQADYQEKYGKATNIHDCEYRSLRLARNEISMAYRSAEQARWQQFDFILGYKIKLSDSHPRYDICDDLTGDYPKDFKFRGWHPNCLCYTVPIVMSEDEYWSDNRENSPNKITAPPKNFGEWVDKSENLERIGKANGKGTLPYWLRDNAKIKDCSVLMSKARTYGDAIQKQAETIARKYDGVVTPINYKGFSSMYRKLNSEKNMLVSDIKDSVRNTIIVEKENIKSVVKELQSLPTFDRYKSQTPEKFCGYSGNIINLKMPNGIQAEIQVNTPKMIYAKETEENARRILGDNVWEQIAKETGLQGGLGHKYYEEIRILDEKKDKTKIAELTKLSKSYYAHFR
;
A
#
# COMPACT_ATOMS: atom_id res chain seq x y z
N MET A 1 10.29 32.43 4.00
CA MET A 1 9.94 32.67 2.59
C MET A 1 8.54 32.14 2.32
N GLY A 2 7.70 32.90 1.58
CA GLY A 2 6.31 32.54 1.33
C GLY A 2 6.16 31.44 0.29
N LYS A 3 4.98 30.80 0.31
CA LYS A 3 4.54 29.81 -0.69
C LYS A 3 3.24 30.25 -1.34
N PRO A 4 2.92 29.83 -2.58
CA PRO A 4 1.67 30.23 -3.23
C PRO A 4 0.44 29.77 -2.43
N ARG A 5 -0.54 30.67 -2.32
CA ARG A 5 -1.86 30.34 -1.76
C ARG A 5 -2.70 29.69 -2.85
N LEU A 6 -2.67 28.38 -2.90
CA LEU A 6 -3.42 27.57 -3.86
C LEU A 6 -4.93 27.55 -3.56
N PRO A 7 -5.78 27.16 -4.54
CA PRO A 7 -7.18 26.86 -4.31
C PRO A 7 -7.38 25.82 -3.21
N ASN A 8 -8.50 25.90 -2.49
CA ASN A 8 -8.74 25.07 -1.30
C ASN A 8 -9.12 23.62 -1.68
N GLN A 9 -8.18 22.72 -1.56
CA GLN A 9 -8.34 21.29 -1.82
C GLN A 9 -9.46 20.64 -0.98
N LYS A 10 -9.52 20.95 0.32
CA LYS A 10 -10.56 20.43 1.21
C LYS A 10 -11.96 20.78 0.69
N LYS A 11 -12.15 22.01 0.20
CA LYS A 11 -13.42 22.46 -0.40
C LYS A 11 -13.71 21.68 -1.70
N ALA A 12 -12.71 21.49 -2.56
CA ALA A 12 -12.86 20.72 -3.80
C ALA A 12 -13.30 19.27 -3.53
N TYR A 13 -12.71 18.60 -2.55
CA TYR A 13 -13.11 17.25 -2.14
C TYR A 13 -14.50 17.21 -1.47
N LYS A 14 -14.90 18.26 -0.75
CA LYS A 14 -16.26 18.38 -0.22
C LYS A 14 -17.30 18.48 -1.36
N GLU A 15 -17.01 19.24 -2.39
CA GLU A 15 -17.88 19.32 -3.59
C GLU A 15 -17.88 17.99 -4.37
N LEU A 16 -16.73 17.31 -4.51
CA LEU A 16 -16.69 15.94 -5.04
C LEU A 16 -17.62 15.01 -4.27
N SER A 17 -17.59 15.04 -2.94
CA SER A 17 -18.45 14.17 -2.10
C SER A 17 -19.93 14.43 -2.32
N LYS A 18 -20.34 15.69 -2.55
CA LYS A 18 -21.74 16.03 -2.90
C LYS A 18 -22.14 15.47 -4.26
N ARG A 19 -21.27 15.60 -5.27
CA ARG A 19 -21.54 15.03 -6.61
C ARG A 19 -21.61 13.51 -6.57
N LEU A 20 -20.73 12.86 -5.78
CA LEU A 20 -20.78 11.41 -5.56
C LEU A 20 -22.12 10.99 -4.94
N ALA A 21 -22.66 11.74 -3.98
CA ALA A 21 -23.99 11.45 -3.43
C ALA A 21 -25.07 11.52 -4.51
N GLY A 22 -25.00 12.50 -5.44
CA GLY A 22 -25.90 12.58 -6.58
C GLY A 22 -25.81 11.36 -7.52
N TYR A 23 -24.63 10.84 -7.79
CA TYR A 23 -24.47 9.60 -8.55
C TYR A 23 -25.08 8.39 -7.81
N MET A 24 -24.97 8.33 -6.49
CA MET A 24 -25.57 7.24 -5.70
C MET A 24 -27.10 7.25 -5.76
N VAL A 25 -27.72 8.43 -5.76
CA VAL A 25 -29.18 8.55 -5.99
C VAL A 25 -29.56 7.98 -7.37
N ARG A 26 -28.77 8.26 -8.41
CA ARG A 26 -29.04 7.71 -9.75
C ARG A 26 -28.90 6.17 -9.79
N VAL A 27 -27.94 5.58 -9.08
CA VAL A 27 -27.82 4.12 -8.96
C VAL A 27 -29.10 3.55 -8.33
N ARG A 28 -29.58 4.12 -7.22
CA ARG A 28 -30.83 3.68 -6.58
C ARG A 28 -32.01 3.75 -7.54
N ASN A 29 -32.16 4.86 -8.27
CA ASN A 29 -33.23 5.00 -9.24
C ASN A 29 -33.19 3.95 -10.37
N ILE A 30 -32.00 3.46 -10.73
CA ILE A 30 -31.86 2.34 -11.68
C ILE A 30 -32.45 1.08 -11.05
N TYR A 31 -32.07 0.75 -9.82
CA TYR A 31 -32.58 -0.42 -9.12
C TYR A 31 -34.08 -0.36 -8.89
N ASP A 32 -34.62 0.78 -8.42
CA ASP A 32 -36.05 0.97 -8.18
C ASP A 32 -36.87 0.68 -9.44
N ARG A 33 -36.48 1.23 -10.60
CA ARG A 33 -37.16 0.96 -11.87
C ARG A 33 -37.08 -0.50 -12.33
N LEU A 34 -35.93 -1.15 -12.13
CA LEU A 34 -35.77 -2.54 -12.51
C LEU A 34 -36.53 -3.47 -11.57
N ASN A 35 -36.61 -3.14 -10.28
CA ASN A 35 -37.40 -3.86 -9.30
C ASN A 35 -38.91 -3.74 -9.60
N GLU A 36 -39.37 -2.58 -10.03
CA GLU A 36 -40.77 -2.37 -10.47
C GLU A 36 -41.12 -3.26 -11.68
N LYS A 37 -40.23 -3.30 -12.69
CA LYS A 37 -40.39 -4.22 -13.81
C LYS A 37 -40.36 -5.70 -13.41
N ALA A 38 -39.44 -6.10 -12.54
CA ALA A 38 -39.38 -7.46 -12.04
C ALA A 38 -40.66 -7.85 -11.28
N ALA A 39 -41.23 -6.94 -10.47
CA ALA A 39 -42.48 -7.16 -9.76
C ALA A 39 -43.66 -7.38 -10.73
N MET A 40 -43.73 -6.61 -11.83
CA MET A 40 -44.74 -6.79 -12.88
C MET A 40 -44.64 -8.16 -13.57
N LEU A 41 -43.41 -8.62 -13.85
CA LEU A 41 -43.20 -9.96 -14.41
C LEU A 41 -43.68 -11.06 -13.47
N VAL A 42 -43.39 -10.94 -12.17
CA VAL A 42 -43.84 -11.91 -11.17
C VAL A 42 -45.36 -11.93 -11.03
N GLU A 43 -46.02 -10.76 -11.07
CA GLU A 43 -47.48 -10.68 -11.07
C GLU A 43 -48.08 -11.38 -12.30
N SER A 44 -47.45 -11.25 -13.47
CA SER A 44 -47.93 -11.86 -14.72
C SER A 44 -47.92 -13.38 -14.73
N VAL A 45 -47.02 -14.02 -13.96
CA VAL A 45 -46.93 -15.49 -13.86
C VAL A 45 -47.72 -16.07 -12.68
N GLY A 46 -48.38 -15.21 -11.88
CA GLY A 46 -49.32 -15.65 -10.82
C GLY A 46 -48.62 -16.44 -9.69
N TYR A 47 -47.38 -16.13 -9.32
CA TYR A 47 -46.65 -16.77 -8.25
C TYR A 47 -47.36 -16.57 -6.90
N ASP A 48 -47.59 -17.68 -6.16
CA ASP A 48 -48.40 -17.72 -4.94
C ASP A 48 -47.62 -17.61 -3.62
N GLY A 49 -46.29 -17.65 -3.65
CA GLY A 49 -45.46 -17.55 -2.47
C GLY A 49 -45.31 -18.82 -1.64
N LEU A 50 -45.84 -19.97 -2.07
CA LEU A 50 -45.84 -21.21 -1.30
C LEU A 50 -44.48 -21.93 -1.30
N LYS A 51 -43.64 -21.70 -2.31
CA LYS A 51 -42.26 -22.23 -2.41
C LYS A 51 -41.29 -21.08 -2.69
N GLU A 52 -39.99 -21.36 -2.65
CA GLU A 52 -39.04 -20.36 -3.12
C GLU A 52 -39.26 -20.01 -4.59
N PHE A 53 -39.16 -18.75 -4.92
CA PHE A 53 -39.26 -18.27 -6.29
C PHE A 53 -37.93 -18.45 -7.03
N SER A 54 -37.98 -19.00 -8.23
CA SER A 54 -36.89 -18.97 -9.18
C SER A 54 -37.40 -18.59 -10.56
N PHE A 55 -36.72 -17.68 -11.23
CA PHE A 55 -37.06 -17.34 -12.62
C PHE A 55 -36.91 -18.52 -13.57
N ASP A 56 -36.10 -19.51 -13.22
CA ASP A 56 -35.89 -20.72 -14.03
C ASP A 56 -37.12 -21.64 -14.03
N ASP A 57 -38.03 -21.46 -13.08
CA ASP A 57 -39.34 -22.16 -13.02
C ASP A 57 -40.37 -21.56 -14.00
N TYR A 58 -40.07 -20.39 -14.62
CA TYR A 58 -41.00 -19.63 -15.46
C TYR A 58 -40.37 -19.29 -16.82
N PRO A 59 -40.24 -20.26 -17.75
CA PRO A 59 -39.58 -20.06 -19.06
C PRO A 59 -40.19 -18.93 -19.90
N GLU A 60 -41.46 -18.62 -19.71
CA GLU A 60 -42.18 -17.56 -20.42
C GLU A 60 -41.65 -16.15 -20.13
N ILE A 61 -41.00 -15.94 -18.98
CA ILE A 61 -40.39 -14.65 -18.63
C ILE A 61 -38.84 -14.68 -18.69
N GLU A 62 -38.22 -15.78 -19.06
CA GLU A 62 -36.76 -15.91 -19.12
C GLU A 62 -36.09 -14.83 -19.98
N ARG A 63 -36.71 -14.53 -21.14
CA ARG A 63 -36.23 -13.47 -22.03
C ARG A 63 -36.26 -12.10 -21.37
N GLU A 64 -37.33 -11.81 -20.64
CA GLU A 64 -37.51 -10.51 -19.97
C GLU A 64 -36.51 -10.35 -18.82
N ILE A 65 -36.19 -11.41 -18.10
CA ILE A 65 -35.16 -11.40 -17.05
C ILE A 65 -33.76 -11.13 -17.63
N LYS A 66 -33.41 -11.76 -18.76
CA LYS A 66 -32.17 -11.47 -19.48
C LYS A 66 -32.11 -10.02 -19.95
N LEU A 67 -33.24 -9.43 -20.34
CA LEU A 67 -33.33 -8.01 -20.68
C LEU A 67 -33.12 -7.11 -19.46
N LEU A 68 -33.69 -7.43 -18.29
CA LEU A 68 -33.44 -6.69 -17.04
C LEU A 68 -31.96 -6.71 -16.64
N GLN A 69 -31.32 -7.89 -16.73
CA GLN A 69 -29.87 -8.01 -16.45
C GLN A 69 -29.05 -7.15 -17.43
N SER A 70 -29.35 -7.21 -18.71
CA SER A 70 -28.66 -6.42 -19.74
C SER A 70 -28.89 -4.92 -19.56
N GLN A 71 -30.09 -4.52 -19.17
CA GLN A 71 -30.45 -3.13 -18.88
C GLN A 71 -29.69 -2.61 -17.66
N LEU A 72 -29.59 -3.40 -16.59
CA LEU A 72 -28.78 -3.06 -15.40
C LEU A 72 -27.31 -2.80 -15.79
N VAL A 73 -26.71 -3.70 -16.55
CA VAL A 73 -25.31 -3.56 -17.00
C VAL A 73 -25.12 -2.29 -17.81
N GLU A 74 -25.98 -2.02 -18.78
CA GLU A 74 -25.87 -0.87 -19.68
C GLU A 74 -26.08 0.47 -18.95
N GLU A 75 -27.09 0.57 -18.11
CA GLU A 75 -27.36 1.79 -17.36
C GLU A 75 -26.28 2.09 -16.32
N MET A 76 -25.82 1.08 -15.59
CA MET A 76 -24.72 1.20 -14.66
C MET A 76 -23.41 1.55 -15.37
N ARG A 77 -23.13 0.94 -16.51
CA ARG A 77 -21.98 1.26 -17.35
C ARG A 77 -22.01 2.73 -17.78
N THR A 78 -23.10 3.17 -18.36
CA THR A 78 -23.30 4.54 -18.82
C THR A 78 -23.13 5.55 -17.68
N LEU A 79 -23.71 5.28 -16.52
CA LEU A 79 -23.59 6.12 -15.33
C LEU A 79 -22.13 6.22 -14.85
N ILE A 80 -21.43 5.09 -14.75
CA ILE A 80 -20.05 5.07 -14.26
C ILE A 80 -19.10 5.73 -15.25
N TYR A 81 -19.22 5.45 -16.56
CA TYR A 81 -18.38 6.08 -17.58
C TYR A 81 -18.60 7.59 -17.67
N SER A 82 -19.85 8.04 -17.67
CA SER A 82 -20.16 9.48 -17.70
C SER A 82 -19.72 10.19 -16.42
N GLY A 83 -19.94 9.56 -15.24
CA GLY A 83 -19.49 10.08 -13.96
C GLY A 83 -17.96 10.17 -13.87
N THR A 84 -17.27 9.13 -14.32
CA THR A 84 -15.80 9.08 -14.39
C THR A 84 -15.24 10.20 -15.27
N SER A 85 -15.79 10.37 -16.48
CA SER A 85 -15.36 11.42 -17.41
C SER A 85 -15.66 12.82 -16.87
N SER A 86 -16.81 13.01 -16.24
CA SER A 86 -17.18 14.29 -15.62
C SER A 86 -16.25 14.65 -14.46
N GLU A 87 -15.94 13.70 -13.58
CA GLU A 87 -15.08 13.97 -12.44
C GLU A 87 -13.61 14.11 -12.83
N TRP A 88 -13.16 13.45 -13.90
CA TRP A 88 -11.87 13.71 -14.53
C TRP A 88 -11.75 15.15 -15.00
N LYS A 89 -12.77 15.64 -15.72
CA LYS A 89 -12.85 17.03 -16.19
C LYS A 89 -12.89 18.02 -15.03
N ASN A 90 -13.72 17.77 -14.01
CA ASN A 90 -13.82 18.61 -12.82
C ASN A 90 -12.47 18.73 -12.10
N SER A 91 -11.75 17.63 -11.98
CA SER A 91 -10.41 17.62 -11.41
C SER A 91 -9.43 18.46 -12.24
N ASN A 92 -9.40 18.28 -13.57
CA ASN A 92 -8.55 19.07 -14.46
C ASN A 92 -8.84 20.57 -14.36
N THR A 93 -10.11 20.97 -14.38
CA THR A 93 -10.51 22.38 -14.21
C THR A 93 -10.02 22.97 -12.87
N PHE A 94 -10.08 22.18 -11.79
CA PHE A 94 -9.53 22.61 -10.52
C PHE A 94 -8.00 22.75 -10.58
N GLN A 95 -7.30 21.83 -11.25
CA GLN A 95 -5.86 21.89 -11.41
C GLN A 95 -5.39 23.02 -12.33
N ASP A 96 -6.21 23.46 -13.30
CA ASP A 96 -5.93 24.69 -14.05
C ASP A 96 -5.86 25.89 -13.10
N ALA A 97 -6.82 26.04 -12.21
CA ALA A 97 -6.79 27.10 -11.20
C ALA A 97 -5.60 26.99 -10.24
N VAL A 98 -5.13 25.78 -9.93
CA VAL A 98 -3.89 25.55 -9.16
C VAL A 98 -2.68 26.06 -9.93
N ALA A 99 -2.55 25.71 -11.21
CA ALA A 99 -1.47 26.16 -12.08
C ALA A 99 -1.45 27.69 -12.20
N ASP A 100 -2.60 28.32 -12.48
CA ASP A 100 -2.71 29.78 -12.60
C ASP A 100 -2.27 30.52 -11.33
N LYS A 101 -2.70 30.04 -10.16
CA LYS A 101 -2.32 30.64 -8.87
C LYS A 101 -0.83 30.47 -8.59
N ALA A 102 -0.26 29.32 -8.91
CA ALA A 102 1.16 29.05 -8.73
C ALA A 102 2.01 29.92 -9.67
N LEU A 103 1.70 29.93 -10.98
CA LEU A 103 2.42 30.73 -11.97
C LEU A 103 2.34 32.23 -11.67
N LYS A 104 1.14 32.72 -11.28
CA LYS A 104 0.99 34.12 -10.84
C LYS A 104 1.91 34.45 -9.64
N TYR A 105 1.97 33.57 -8.66
CA TYR A 105 2.84 33.77 -7.50
C TYR A 105 4.31 33.78 -7.87
N TYR A 106 4.75 32.86 -8.74
CA TYR A 106 6.12 32.80 -9.24
C TYR A 106 6.45 33.86 -10.30
N ARG A 107 5.51 34.78 -10.58
CA ARG A 107 5.66 35.82 -11.62
C ARG A 107 6.01 35.25 -13.00
N ALA A 108 5.53 34.05 -13.28
CA ALA A 108 5.66 33.37 -14.57
C ALA A 108 4.44 33.67 -15.46
N GLN A 109 4.64 33.57 -16.79
CA GLN A 109 3.56 33.84 -17.74
C GLN A 109 2.52 32.72 -17.71
N ILE A 110 1.27 33.04 -17.31
CA ILE A 110 0.14 32.12 -17.34
C ILE A 110 -0.14 31.73 -18.81
N HIS A 111 -0.39 30.45 -19.07
CA HIS A 111 -0.59 29.87 -20.39
C HIS A 111 0.55 30.13 -21.40
N GLY A 112 1.72 30.57 -20.95
CA GLY A 112 2.92 30.71 -21.80
C GLY A 112 3.36 29.37 -22.40
N GLU A 113 4.03 29.39 -23.56
CA GLU A 113 4.49 28.19 -24.28
C GLU A 113 5.24 27.20 -23.38
N LYS A 114 6.14 27.71 -22.51
CA LYS A 114 6.93 26.93 -21.55
C LYS A 114 6.04 26.10 -20.59
N PHE A 115 4.84 26.56 -20.30
CA PHE A 115 3.93 25.98 -19.29
C PHE A 115 2.70 25.32 -19.88
N LYS A 116 2.59 25.18 -21.20
CA LYS A 116 1.46 24.50 -21.87
C LYS A 116 1.21 23.09 -21.33
N HIS A 117 2.26 22.40 -20.94
CA HIS A 117 2.15 21.06 -20.37
C HIS A 117 1.41 21.01 -19.04
N TYR A 118 1.33 22.14 -18.29
CA TYR A 118 0.55 22.23 -17.05
C TYR A 118 -0.97 22.13 -17.29
N TYR A 119 -1.45 22.40 -18.49
CA TYR A 119 -2.87 22.47 -18.83
C TYR A 119 -3.37 21.27 -19.66
N ARG A 120 -2.60 20.19 -19.72
CA ARG A 120 -3.01 18.98 -20.44
C ARG A 120 -4.12 18.26 -19.66
N ASP A 121 -5.20 17.86 -20.35
CA ASP A 121 -6.33 17.14 -19.78
C ASP A 121 -6.07 15.65 -19.55
N ASN A 122 -4.97 15.11 -20.13
CA ASN A 122 -4.54 13.72 -20.00
C ASN A 122 -5.61 12.69 -20.43
N GLY A 123 -6.27 12.94 -21.57
CA GLY A 123 -7.30 12.06 -22.13
C GLY A 123 -6.85 10.61 -22.33
N ASP A 124 -5.59 10.38 -22.74
CA ASP A 124 -5.02 9.03 -22.86
C ASP A 124 -4.98 8.30 -21.52
N GLN A 125 -4.69 9.02 -20.44
CA GLN A 125 -4.68 8.44 -19.08
C GLN A 125 -6.11 8.16 -18.59
N LEU A 126 -7.09 8.97 -18.96
CA LEU A 126 -8.50 8.66 -18.72
C LEU A 126 -8.91 7.38 -19.45
N ASN A 127 -8.56 7.24 -20.74
CA ASN A 127 -8.84 6.02 -21.50
C ASN A 127 -8.19 4.79 -20.87
N ALA A 128 -6.91 4.89 -20.49
CA ALA A 128 -6.22 3.82 -19.77
C ALA A 128 -6.89 3.48 -18.43
N PHE A 129 -7.37 4.49 -17.70
CA PHE A 129 -8.12 4.30 -16.46
C PHE A 129 -9.44 3.53 -16.69
N LEU A 130 -10.21 3.89 -17.70
CA LEU A 130 -11.49 3.24 -18.04
C LEU A 130 -11.31 1.79 -18.51
N GLN A 131 -10.21 1.49 -19.18
CA GLN A 131 -9.91 0.16 -19.72
C GLN A 131 -9.12 -0.75 -18.75
N ARG A 132 -8.74 -0.24 -17.58
CA ARG A 132 -7.92 -0.99 -16.64
C ARG A 132 -8.60 -2.26 -16.14
N LYS A 133 -7.80 -3.28 -15.87
CA LYS A 133 -8.23 -4.49 -15.18
C LYS A 133 -7.79 -4.45 -13.72
N GLU A 134 -8.67 -4.90 -12.84
CA GLU A 134 -8.40 -5.08 -11.42
C GLU A 134 -8.72 -6.53 -11.05
N ASN A 135 -7.75 -7.26 -10.53
CA ASN A 135 -7.88 -8.70 -10.25
C ASN A 135 -8.38 -9.50 -11.47
N GLY A 136 -7.88 -9.14 -12.67
CA GLY A 136 -8.27 -9.76 -13.93
C GLY A 136 -9.58 -9.27 -14.55
N LEU A 137 -10.39 -8.51 -13.83
CA LEU A 137 -11.70 -8.02 -14.27
C LEU A 137 -11.65 -6.56 -14.69
N ASN A 138 -12.18 -6.24 -15.86
CA ASN A 138 -12.51 -4.87 -16.25
C ASN A 138 -13.88 -4.44 -15.68
N LEU A 139 -14.25 -3.19 -15.89
CA LEU A 139 -15.53 -2.66 -15.39
C LEU A 139 -16.74 -3.43 -15.94
N SER A 140 -16.74 -3.77 -17.22
CA SER A 140 -17.84 -4.53 -17.83
C SER A 140 -18.00 -5.92 -17.20
N SER A 141 -16.88 -6.63 -16.95
CA SER A 141 -16.93 -7.93 -16.26
C SER A 141 -17.44 -7.81 -14.82
N LYS A 142 -17.05 -6.74 -14.11
CA LYS A 142 -17.57 -6.47 -12.75
C LYS A 142 -19.10 -6.21 -12.78
N LEU A 143 -19.58 -5.43 -13.75
CA LEU A 143 -21.01 -5.13 -13.91
C LEU A 143 -21.81 -6.37 -14.32
N TRP A 144 -21.24 -7.21 -15.19
CA TRP A 144 -21.88 -8.47 -15.54
C TRP A 144 -22.05 -9.39 -14.31
N ASN A 145 -21.03 -9.53 -13.48
CA ASN A 145 -21.14 -10.27 -12.24
C ASN A 145 -22.19 -9.66 -11.29
N GLN A 146 -22.35 -8.33 -11.28
CA GLN A 146 -23.42 -7.68 -10.50
C GLN A 146 -24.82 -8.03 -11.05
N SER A 147 -24.99 -8.16 -12.37
CA SER A 147 -26.28 -8.53 -12.96
C SER A 147 -26.70 -9.96 -12.64
N ILE A 148 -25.74 -10.89 -12.52
CA ILE A 148 -26.01 -12.26 -12.04
C ILE A 148 -26.47 -12.22 -10.58
N ASN A 149 -25.71 -11.54 -9.73
CA ASN A 149 -26.07 -11.38 -8.32
C ASN A 149 -27.43 -10.66 -8.16
N TYR A 150 -27.79 -9.77 -9.09
CA TYR A 150 -29.08 -9.08 -9.09
C TYR A 150 -30.23 -10.04 -9.34
N LYS A 151 -30.12 -10.97 -10.32
CA LYS A 151 -31.13 -12.03 -10.54
C LYS A 151 -31.36 -12.84 -9.27
N GLU A 152 -30.28 -13.35 -8.66
CA GLU A 152 -30.33 -14.14 -7.42
C GLU A 152 -30.93 -13.34 -6.24
N SER A 153 -30.55 -12.07 -6.14
CA SER A 153 -31.08 -11.15 -5.11
C SER A 153 -32.58 -10.90 -5.29
N LEU A 154 -33.05 -10.73 -6.53
CA LEU A 154 -34.48 -10.62 -6.84
C LEU A 154 -35.24 -11.89 -6.47
N GLU A 155 -34.76 -13.08 -6.85
CA GLU A 155 -35.40 -14.36 -6.52
C GLU A 155 -35.60 -14.50 -5.02
N THR A 156 -34.57 -14.23 -4.21
CA THR A 156 -34.65 -14.29 -2.75
C THR A 156 -35.62 -13.25 -2.19
N THR A 157 -35.55 -12.02 -2.71
CA THR A 157 -36.38 -10.92 -2.22
C THR A 157 -37.85 -11.15 -2.57
N ILE A 158 -38.14 -11.63 -3.78
CA ILE A 158 -39.48 -12.02 -4.23
C ILE A 158 -40.02 -13.16 -3.35
N SER A 159 -39.23 -14.21 -3.16
CA SER A 159 -39.59 -15.33 -2.29
C SER A 159 -40.01 -14.89 -0.88
N THR A 160 -39.27 -13.92 -0.32
CA THR A 160 -39.52 -13.42 1.05
C THR A 160 -40.71 -12.45 1.08
N ALA A 161 -40.77 -11.54 0.10
CA ALA A 161 -41.70 -10.42 0.12
C ALA A 161 -43.13 -10.77 -0.28
N ILE A 162 -43.32 -11.78 -1.15
CA ILE A 162 -44.64 -12.04 -1.75
C ILE A 162 -45.59 -12.72 -0.80
N GLU A 163 -46.82 -12.25 -0.83
CA GLU A 163 -47.97 -12.83 -0.17
C GLU A 163 -49.08 -13.04 -1.21
N LYS A 164 -49.93 -14.03 -1.00
CA LYS A 164 -51.02 -14.36 -1.93
C LYS A 164 -51.88 -13.11 -2.23
N GLY A 165 -52.08 -12.81 -3.52
CA GLY A 165 -52.91 -11.69 -3.96
C GLY A 165 -52.24 -10.31 -3.87
N MET A 166 -50.91 -10.26 -3.70
CA MET A 166 -50.15 -8.99 -3.69
C MET A 166 -50.07 -8.41 -5.10
N SER A 167 -50.33 -7.12 -5.25
CA SER A 167 -50.12 -6.40 -6.53
C SER A 167 -48.65 -6.13 -6.83
N ALA A 168 -48.32 -5.96 -8.11
CA ALA A 168 -46.95 -5.59 -8.52
C ALA A 168 -46.43 -4.34 -7.81
N THR A 169 -47.27 -3.32 -7.62
CA THR A 169 -46.90 -2.08 -6.91
C THR A 169 -46.56 -2.34 -5.42
N ALA A 170 -47.33 -3.20 -4.74
CA ALA A 170 -47.07 -3.55 -3.37
C ALA A 170 -45.81 -4.39 -3.26
N LEU A 171 -45.57 -5.34 -4.16
CA LEU A 171 -44.36 -6.14 -4.25
C LEU A 171 -43.14 -5.27 -4.52
N SER A 172 -43.18 -4.36 -5.49
CA SER A 172 -42.07 -3.45 -5.79
C SER A 172 -41.65 -2.62 -4.57
N LYS A 173 -42.61 -2.11 -3.80
CA LYS A 173 -42.31 -1.39 -2.54
C LYS A 173 -41.61 -2.28 -1.51
N LYS A 174 -42.05 -3.54 -1.37
CA LYS A 174 -41.36 -4.50 -0.48
C LYS A 174 -39.96 -4.87 -1.00
N LEU A 175 -39.78 -5.05 -2.32
CA LEU A 175 -38.47 -5.30 -2.93
C LEU A 175 -37.49 -4.16 -2.62
N SER A 176 -37.90 -2.90 -2.88
CA SER A 176 -37.07 -1.72 -2.57
C SER A 176 -36.78 -1.60 -1.08
N ARG A 177 -37.74 -1.92 -0.20
CA ARG A 177 -37.49 -1.94 1.26
C ARG A 177 -36.42 -2.95 1.65
N TYR A 178 -36.52 -4.19 1.18
CA TYR A 178 -35.54 -5.24 1.51
C TYR A 178 -34.16 -4.98 0.92
N LEU A 179 -34.05 -4.37 -0.26
CA LEU A 179 -32.77 -3.96 -0.83
C LEU A 179 -32.08 -2.84 -0.02
N ASN A 180 -32.86 -2.06 0.74
CA ASN A 180 -32.32 -1.04 1.65
C ASN A 180 -32.08 -1.57 3.09
N ASP A 181 -32.70 -2.69 3.45
CA ASP A 181 -32.61 -3.30 4.77
C ASP A 181 -32.31 -4.81 4.66
N TRP A 182 -31.09 -5.10 4.25
CA TRP A 182 -30.61 -6.45 4.05
C TRP A 182 -30.69 -7.36 5.30
N PRO A 183 -30.40 -6.86 6.53
CA PRO A 183 -30.58 -7.66 7.74
C PRO A 183 -32.02 -8.13 7.94
N SER A 184 -33.01 -7.27 7.70
CA SER A 184 -34.43 -7.66 7.78
C SER A 184 -34.79 -8.70 6.72
N LEU A 185 -34.30 -8.56 5.48
CA LEU A 185 -34.51 -9.59 4.43
C LEU A 185 -33.97 -10.95 4.89
N GLN A 186 -32.75 -10.99 5.44
CA GLN A 186 -32.13 -12.24 5.90
C GLN A 186 -32.92 -12.89 7.04
N ALA A 187 -33.38 -12.09 7.99
CA ALA A 187 -34.18 -12.58 9.14
C ALA A 187 -35.52 -13.14 8.65
N ASP A 188 -36.27 -12.40 7.83
CA ASP A 188 -37.58 -12.79 7.34
C ASP A 188 -37.49 -14.03 6.41
N TYR A 189 -36.41 -14.10 5.58
CA TYR A 189 -36.15 -15.28 4.75
C TYR A 189 -35.86 -16.53 5.60
N GLN A 190 -35.04 -16.38 6.66
CA GLN A 190 -34.76 -17.49 7.58
C GLN A 190 -36.01 -17.93 8.34
N GLU A 191 -36.86 -17.00 8.77
CA GLU A 191 -38.13 -17.29 9.40
C GLU A 191 -39.06 -18.07 8.47
N LYS A 192 -39.18 -17.63 7.20
CA LYS A 192 -40.08 -18.24 6.21
C LYS A 192 -39.61 -19.60 5.72
N TYR A 193 -38.30 -19.81 5.49
CA TYR A 193 -37.75 -21.01 4.83
C TYR A 193 -36.86 -21.88 5.74
N GLY A 194 -36.60 -21.48 7.00
CA GLY A 194 -35.82 -22.25 7.96
C GLY A 194 -34.32 -22.36 7.64
N LYS A 195 -33.80 -21.55 6.69
CA LYS A 195 -32.39 -21.56 6.29
C LYS A 195 -31.88 -20.15 6.04
N ALA A 196 -30.57 -19.94 6.25
CA ALA A 196 -29.92 -18.69 5.92
C ALA A 196 -29.76 -18.53 4.38
N THR A 197 -29.83 -17.31 3.89
CA THR A 197 -29.48 -17.00 2.50
C THR A 197 -28.01 -16.65 2.36
N ASN A 198 -27.36 -17.12 1.30
CA ASN A 198 -25.97 -16.79 0.95
C ASN A 198 -25.86 -15.59 -0.01
N ILE A 199 -26.96 -14.93 -0.30
CA ILE A 199 -27.01 -13.84 -1.26
C ILE A 199 -26.45 -12.56 -0.63
N HIS A 200 -25.80 -11.77 -1.48
CA HIS A 200 -25.17 -10.53 -1.08
C HIS A 200 -26.02 -9.34 -1.54
N ASP A 201 -26.03 -8.28 -0.75
CA ASP A 201 -26.65 -6.99 -1.09
C ASP A 201 -26.06 -6.46 -2.42
N CYS A 202 -26.80 -6.64 -3.49
CA CYS A 202 -26.39 -6.29 -4.86
C CYS A 202 -26.41 -4.77 -5.07
N GLU A 203 -27.41 -4.07 -4.54
CA GLU A 203 -27.51 -2.62 -4.64
C GLU A 203 -26.34 -1.94 -3.92
N TYR A 204 -26.05 -2.34 -2.68
CA TYR A 204 -24.91 -1.81 -1.93
C TYR A 204 -23.59 -2.04 -2.67
N ARG A 205 -23.39 -3.22 -3.26
CA ARG A 205 -22.19 -3.52 -4.05
C ARG A 205 -22.08 -2.62 -5.28
N SER A 206 -23.18 -2.35 -5.96
CA SER A 206 -23.22 -1.46 -7.12
C SER A 206 -23.00 0.00 -6.73
N LEU A 207 -23.59 0.46 -5.64
CA LEU A 207 -23.31 1.78 -5.05
C LEU A 207 -21.82 1.95 -4.72
N ARG A 208 -21.24 0.94 -4.07
CA ARG A 208 -19.83 0.93 -3.71
C ARG A 208 -18.92 0.94 -4.94
N LEU A 209 -19.25 0.15 -5.97
CA LEU A 209 -18.51 0.12 -7.23
C LEU A 209 -18.56 1.49 -7.92
N ALA A 210 -19.75 2.04 -8.16
CA ALA A 210 -19.91 3.31 -8.83
C ALA A 210 -19.19 4.46 -8.10
N ARG A 211 -19.41 4.59 -6.80
CA ARG A 211 -18.77 5.61 -5.98
C ARG A 211 -17.24 5.51 -6.03
N ASN A 212 -16.71 4.30 -5.93
CA ASN A 212 -15.27 4.07 -5.94
C ASN A 212 -14.65 4.40 -7.30
N GLU A 213 -15.23 3.92 -8.40
CA GLU A 213 -14.74 4.17 -9.76
C GLU A 213 -14.71 5.68 -10.08
N ILE A 214 -15.79 6.39 -9.80
CA ILE A 214 -15.93 7.84 -10.06
C ILE A 214 -14.97 8.65 -9.17
N SER A 215 -14.86 8.33 -7.87
CA SER A 215 -13.94 8.99 -6.95
C SER A 215 -12.47 8.77 -7.32
N MET A 216 -12.12 7.56 -7.74
CA MET A 216 -10.76 7.22 -8.19
C MET A 216 -10.38 7.96 -9.46
N ALA A 217 -11.33 8.23 -10.35
CA ALA A 217 -11.08 9.02 -11.56
C ALA A 217 -10.65 10.45 -11.23
N TYR A 218 -11.38 11.12 -10.34
CA TYR A 218 -11.01 12.47 -9.87
C TYR A 218 -9.58 12.53 -9.33
N ARG A 219 -9.22 11.59 -8.45
CA ARG A 219 -7.87 11.49 -7.85
C ARG A 219 -6.79 11.14 -8.87
N SER A 220 -7.12 10.29 -9.83
CA SER A 220 -6.18 9.93 -10.89
C SER A 220 -5.89 11.12 -11.83
N ALA A 221 -6.89 11.92 -12.16
CA ALA A 221 -6.73 13.16 -12.92
C ALA A 221 -5.86 14.18 -12.16
N GLU A 222 -6.15 14.37 -10.87
CA GLU A 222 -5.34 15.23 -9.99
C GLU A 222 -3.87 14.84 -10.00
N GLN A 223 -3.57 13.57 -9.78
CA GLN A 223 -2.20 13.08 -9.79
C GLN A 223 -1.52 13.19 -11.16
N ALA A 224 -2.25 12.93 -12.24
CA ALA A 224 -1.74 13.11 -13.60
C ALA A 224 -1.28 14.56 -13.84
N ARG A 225 -2.06 15.52 -13.38
CA ARG A 225 -1.70 16.95 -13.46
C ARG A 225 -0.50 17.30 -12.57
N TRP A 226 -0.45 16.77 -11.36
CA TRP A 226 0.68 17.02 -10.46
C TRP A 226 2.00 16.49 -10.99
N GLN A 227 2.01 15.40 -11.75
CA GLN A 227 3.23 14.94 -12.41
C GLN A 227 3.78 15.97 -13.41
N GLN A 228 2.93 16.81 -13.99
CA GLN A 228 3.28 17.85 -14.94
C GLN A 228 3.74 19.15 -14.26
N PHE A 229 3.42 19.38 -12.99
CA PHE A 229 3.73 20.60 -12.25
C PHE A 229 5.12 20.54 -11.64
N ASP A 230 6.10 21.26 -12.18
CA ASP A 230 7.48 21.27 -11.69
C ASP A 230 7.63 21.79 -10.26
N PHE A 231 6.68 22.61 -9.81
CA PHE A 231 6.66 23.23 -8.49
C PHE A 231 6.14 22.33 -7.35
N ILE A 232 5.67 21.12 -7.62
CA ILE A 232 5.19 20.19 -6.60
C ILE A 232 6.31 19.28 -6.13
N LEU A 233 6.60 19.34 -4.83
CA LEU A 233 7.64 18.56 -4.13
C LEU A 233 7.14 17.21 -3.61
N GLY A 234 5.85 17.06 -3.43
CA GLY A 234 5.13 15.95 -2.87
C GLY A 234 3.72 16.39 -2.48
N TYR A 235 3.00 15.60 -1.71
CA TYR A 235 1.68 15.98 -1.23
C TYR A 235 1.36 15.35 0.12
N LYS A 236 0.49 16.00 0.86
CA LYS A 236 -0.03 15.53 2.14
C LYS A 236 -1.37 14.84 1.95
N ILE A 237 -1.52 13.63 2.50
CA ILE A 237 -2.82 12.97 2.63
C ILE A 237 -3.40 13.33 4.00
N LYS A 238 -4.63 13.81 4.02
CA LYS A 238 -5.36 14.25 5.21
C LYS A 238 -6.69 13.54 5.35
N LEU A 239 -7.11 13.33 6.61
CA LEU A 239 -8.46 12.86 6.92
C LEU A 239 -9.51 13.90 6.55
N SER A 240 -10.68 13.44 6.13
CA SER A 240 -11.88 14.26 6.01
C SER A 240 -12.48 14.52 7.39
N ASP A 241 -13.12 15.67 7.58
CA ASP A 241 -13.91 15.95 8.79
C ASP A 241 -15.11 14.99 8.96
N SER A 242 -15.52 14.35 7.86
CA SER A 242 -16.60 13.35 7.84
C SER A 242 -16.09 11.92 7.98
N HIS A 243 -14.84 11.73 8.45
CA HIS A 243 -14.29 10.40 8.70
C HIS A 243 -15.05 9.75 9.86
N PRO A 244 -15.70 8.58 9.66
CA PRO A 244 -16.73 8.12 10.60
C PRO A 244 -16.17 7.41 11.84
N ARG A 245 -15.00 6.78 11.72
CA ARG A 245 -14.37 5.98 12.78
C ARG A 245 -12.90 5.71 12.46
N TYR A 246 -12.12 5.36 13.48
CA TYR A 246 -10.72 4.97 13.32
C TYR A 246 -10.57 3.77 12.38
N ASP A 247 -9.72 3.91 11.38
CA ASP A 247 -9.33 2.86 10.44
C ASP A 247 -7.93 3.12 9.84
N ILE A 248 -7.56 2.38 8.79
CA ILE A 248 -6.28 2.53 8.07
C ILE A 248 -6.02 3.98 7.61
N CYS A 249 -7.04 4.79 7.40
CA CYS A 249 -6.87 6.20 7.02
C CYS A 249 -6.17 7.01 8.09
N ASP A 250 -6.44 6.74 9.39
CA ASP A 250 -5.82 7.41 10.53
C ASP A 250 -4.33 7.07 10.62
N ASP A 251 -4.00 5.79 10.44
CA ASP A 251 -2.61 5.31 10.48
C ASP A 251 -1.74 5.87 9.36
N LEU A 252 -2.33 6.10 8.16
CA LEU A 252 -1.58 6.38 6.94
C LEU A 252 -1.69 7.84 6.44
N THR A 253 -2.12 8.78 7.29
CA THR A 253 -1.99 10.22 6.96
C THR A 253 -0.52 10.64 6.96
N GLY A 254 -0.17 11.66 6.18
CA GLY A 254 1.20 12.19 6.16
C GLY A 254 1.63 12.72 4.80
N ASP A 255 2.93 13.00 4.67
CA ASP A 255 3.54 13.55 3.48
C ASP A 255 4.10 12.43 2.59
N TYR A 256 3.68 12.43 1.32
CA TYR A 256 4.00 11.39 0.36
C TYR A 256 4.77 11.93 -0.84
N PRO A 257 5.63 11.11 -1.48
CA PRO A 257 6.30 11.47 -2.71
C PRO A 257 5.31 11.83 -3.82
N LYS A 258 5.70 12.74 -4.70
CA LYS A 258 4.89 13.17 -5.84
C LYS A 258 4.43 12.01 -6.73
N ASP A 259 5.24 10.97 -6.87
CA ASP A 259 4.98 9.78 -7.69
C ASP A 259 4.19 8.68 -6.96
N PHE A 260 3.94 8.81 -5.65
CA PHE A 260 3.07 7.88 -4.92
C PHE A 260 1.64 7.98 -5.47
N LYS A 261 1.09 6.86 -5.94
CA LYS A 261 -0.24 6.81 -6.54
C LYS A 261 -1.30 6.58 -5.47
N PHE A 262 -2.04 7.63 -5.12
CA PHE A 262 -3.11 7.60 -4.14
C PHE A 262 -4.49 7.71 -4.78
N ARG A 263 -5.26 6.63 -4.71
CA ARG A 263 -6.66 6.58 -5.16
C ARG A 263 -7.65 6.38 -4.00
N GLY A 264 -7.16 6.49 -2.76
CA GLY A 264 -7.80 6.16 -1.48
C GLY A 264 -7.16 4.94 -0.83
N TRP A 265 -7.37 4.72 0.46
CA TRP A 265 -6.82 3.56 1.19
C TRP A 265 -7.71 2.32 1.07
N HIS A 266 -9.01 2.53 1.01
CA HIS A 266 -10.05 1.51 0.91
C HIS A 266 -11.23 2.03 0.07
N PRO A 267 -12.18 1.18 -0.35
CA PRO A 267 -13.43 1.65 -0.98
C PRO A 267 -14.15 2.65 -0.06
N ASN A 268 -14.74 3.68 -0.66
CA ASN A 268 -15.40 4.79 0.03
C ASN A 268 -14.47 5.69 0.89
N CYS A 269 -13.15 5.63 0.72
CA CYS A 269 -12.21 6.49 1.40
C CYS A 269 -12.51 7.98 1.17
N LEU A 270 -12.62 8.75 2.26
CA LEU A 270 -12.93 10.18 2.25
C LEU A 270 -11.69 11.07 2.41
N CYS A 271 -10.49 10.50 2.56
CA CYS A 271 -9.25 11.26 2.63
C CYS A 271 -9.07 12.17 1.42
N TYR A 272 -8.42 13.31 1.63
CA TYR A 272 -8.10 14.27 0.57
C TYR A 272 -6.60 14.57 0.55
N THR A 273 -6.14 15.08 -0.58
CA THR A 273 -4.74 15.37 -0.86
C THR A 273 -4.50 16.87 -0.92
N VAL A 274 -3.33 17.33 -0.45
CA VAL A 274 -2.92 18.74 -0.50
C VAL A 274 -1.49 18.80 -1.03
N PRO A 275 -1.21 19.49 -2.14
CA PRO A 275 0.13 19.55 -2.71
C PRO A 275 1.10 20.32 -1.80
N ILE A 276 2.32 19.83 -1.70
CA ILE A 276 3.46 20.50 -1.07
C ILE A 276 4.22 21.20 -2.19
N VAL A 277 4.32 22.51 -2.10
CA VAL A 277 4.83 23.35 -3.20
C VAL A 277 6.11 24.06 -2.82
N MET A 278 6.90 24.41 -3.83
CA MET A 278 8.14 25.19 -3.72
C MET A 278 7.86 26.62 -3.22
N SER A 279 8.84 27.22 -2.58
CA SER A 279 8.93 28.67 -2.44
C SER A 279 9.32 29.33 -3.76
N GLU A 280 9.27 30.67 -3.85
CA GLU A 280 9.67 31.40 -5.05
C GLU A 280 11.16 31.16 -5.38
N ASP A 281 12.01 31.18 -4.35
CA ASP A 281 13.45 30.97 -4.52
C ASP A 281 13.80 29.54 -4.97
N GLU A 282 13.10 28.55 -4.43
CA GLU A 282 13.27 27.15 -4.88
C GLU A 282 12.83 26.97 -6.33
N TYR A 283 11.73 27.62 -6.73
CA TYR A 283 11.18 27.49 -8.09
C TYR A 283 12.11 28.07 -9.16
N TRP A 284 12.82 29.17 -8.83
CA TRP A 284 13.77 29.82 -9.76
C TRP A 284 15.21 29.34 -9.58
N SER A 285 15.46 28.43 -8.64
CA SER A 285 16.79 27.82 -8.46
C SER A 285 17.19 26.93 -9.63
N ASP A 286 18.44 26.99 -10.07
CA ASP A 286 19.00 26.06 -11.06
C ASP A 286 18.97 24.59 -10.57
N ASN A 287 18.93 24.37 -9.26
CA ASN A 287 18.89 23.05 -8.64
C ASN A 287 17.48 22.64 -8.14
N ARG A 288 16.43 23.22 -8.71
CA ARG A 288 15.03 22.98 -8.26
C ARG A 288 14.62 21.50 -8.27
N GLU A 289 15.16 20.69 -9.17
CA GLU A 289 14.88 19.25 -9.26
C GLU A 289 15.38 18.48 -8.03
N ASN A 290 16.42 18.97 -7.37
CA ASN A 290 17.03 18.41 -6.17
C ASN A 290 16.73 19.24 -4.91
N SER A 291 15.56 19.89 -4.86
CA SER A 291 15.15 20.65 -3.66
C SER A 291 15.27 19.77 -2.40
N PRO A 292 15.87 20.28 -1.30
CA PRO A 292 15.96 19.56 -0.04
C PRO A 292 14.60 19.33 0.61
N ASN A 293 13.56 20.07 0.19
CA ASN A 293 12.19 19.92 0.68
C ASN A 293 11.37 18.90 -0.14
N LYS A 294 11.97 18.26 -1.13
CA LYS A 294 11.31 17.21 -1.93
C LYS A 294 11.02 15.98 -1.07
N ILE A 295 9.78 15.53 -1.09
CA ILE A 295 9.39 14.30 -0.41
C ILE A 295 9.83 13.12 -1.26
N THR A 296 10.76 12.30 -0.76
CA THR A 296 11.37 11.19 -1.49
C THR A 296 10.95 9.81 -0.99
N ALA A 297 10.26 9.74 0.16
CA ALA A 297 9.80 8.48 0.76
C ALA A 297 8.42 8.66 1.42
N PRO A 298 7.63 7.60 1.56
CA PRO A 298 6.45 7.60 2.42
C PRO A 298 6.80 8.00 3.85
N PRO A 299 5.84 8.55 4.63
CA PRO A 299 6.09 9.02 5.98
C PRO A 299 6.42 7.85 6.94
N LYS A 300 7.04 8.17 8.07
CA LYS A 300 7.53 7.19 9.05
C LYS A 300 6.42 6.26 9.56
N ASN A 301 5.25 6.80 9.88
CA ASN A 301 4.08 6.02 10.31
C ASN A 301 3.61 5.01 9.25
N PHE A 302 3.75 5.30 7.95
CA PHE A 302 3.50 4.32 6.90
C PHE A 302 4.45 3.12 6.99
N GLY A 303 5.76 3.38 7.17
CA GLY A 303 6.74 2.33 7.37
C GLY A 303 6.46 1.50 8.61
N GLU A 304 6.17 2.15 9.73
CA GLU A 304 5.81 1.49 11.00
C GLU A 304 4.54 0.64 10.87
N TRP A 305 3.56 1.12 10.10
CA TRP A 305 2.33 0.33 9.82
C TRP A 305 2.65 -0.93 8.99
N VAL A 306 3.48 -0.81 7.95
CA VAL A 306 3.90 -1.96 7.14
C VAL A 306 4.71 -2.96 7.96
N ASP A 307 5.59 -2.50 8.87
CA ASP A 307 6.47 -3.34 9.69
C ASP A 307 5.70 -4.22 10.69
N LYS A 308 4.43 -3.91 11.02
CA LYS A 308 3.60 -4.75 11.90
C LYS A 308 3.37 -6.14 11.30
N SER A 309 3.60 -7.18 12.11
CA SER A 309 3.49 -8.58 11.66
C SER A 309 2.13 -8.93 11.06
N GLU A 310 1.04 -8.47 11.67
CA GLU A 310 -0.33 -8.65 11.22
C GLU A 310 -0.59 -8.05 9.83
N ASN A 311 -0.02 -6.86 9.56
CA ASN A 311 -0.15 -6.21 8.26
C ASN A 311 0.66 -6.93 7.18
N LEU A 312 1.88 -7.38 7.50
CA LEU A 312 2.69 -8.19 6.58
C LEU A 312 2.04 -9.53 6.24
N GLU A 313 1.43 -10.19 7.22
CA GLU A 313 0.66 -11.43 6.99
C GLU A 313 -0.54 -11.18 6.07
N ARG A 314 -1.30 -10.11 6.30
CA ARG A 314 -2.42 -9.71 5.43
C ARG A 314 -1.96 -9.41 4.01
N ILE A 315 -0.83 -8.70 3.84
CA ILE A 315 -0.23 -8.39 2.54
C ILE A 315 0.20 -9.68 1.84
N GLY A 316 0.85 -10.60 2.55
CA GLY A 316 1.27 -11.89 1.99
C GLY A 316 0.09 -12.73 1.51
N LYS A 317 -0.95 -12.87 2.32
CA LYS A 317 -2.21 -13.56 1.96
C LYS A 317 -2.88 -12.92 0.74
N ALA A 318 -2.98 -11.58 0.72
CA ALA A 318 -3.59 -10.85 -0.39
C ALA A 318 -2.76 -10.98 -1.69
N ASN A 319 -1.42 -10.98 -1.59
CA ASN A 319 -0.53 -11.19 -2.73
C ASN A 319 -0.70 -12.60 -3.32
N GLY A 320 -0.76 -13.64 -2.47
CA GLY A 320 -0.98 -15.02 -2.91
C GLY A 320 -2.32 -15.22 -3.63
N LYS A 321 -3.36 -14.48 -3.22
CA LYS A 321 -4.70 -14.48 -3.84
C LYS A 321 -4.84 -13.53 -5.03
N GLY A 322 -3.83 -12.72 -5.35
CA GLY A 322 -3.93 -11.67 -6.38
C GLY A 322 -4.88 -10.52 -6.02
N THR A 323 -5.18 -10.30 -4.74
CA THR A 323 -6.17 -9.34 -4.24
C THR A 323 -5.55 -8.16 -3.47
N LEU A 324 -4.31 -7.81 -3.78
CA LEU A 324 -3.63 -6.65 -3.18
C LEU A 324 -4.46 -5.37 -3.35
N PRO A 325 -4.55 -4.52 -2.30
CA PRO A 325 -5.21 -3.23 -2.42
C PRO A 325 -4.50 -2.35 -3.47
N TYR A 326 -5.26 -1.51 -4.16
CA TYR A 326 -4.74 -0.72 -5.28
C TYR A 326 -3.62 0.25 -4.88
N TRP A 327 -3.64 0.84 -3.68
CA TRP A 327 -2.55 1.70 -3.21
C TRP A 327 -1.21 0.96 -3.07
N LEU A 328 -1.23 -0.36 -2.85
CA LEU A 328 -0.04 -1.20 -2.81
C LEU A 328 0.33 -1.68 -4.22
N ARG A 329 -0.65 -2.18 -4.98
CA ARG A 329 -0.47 -2.68 -6.35
C ARG A 329 0.07 -1.63 -7.31
N ASP A 330 -0.43 -0.39 -7.22
CA ASP A 330 -0.11 0.69 -8.14
C ASP A 330 1.24 1.38 -7.81
N ASN A 331 1.84 1.08 -6.65
CA ASN A 331 3.13 1.60 -6.18
C ASN A 331 4.17 0.49 -6.14
N ALA A 332 4.78 0.18 -7.29
CA ALA A 332 5.62 -1.00 -7.48
C ALA A 332 6.72 -1.17 -6.41
N LYS A 333 7.52 -0.15 -6.12
CA LYS A 333 8.57 -0.23 -5.10
C LYS A 333 8.03 -0.55 -3.70
N ILE A 334 6.89 0.03 -3.33
CA ILE A 334 6.23 -0.20 -2.04
C ILE A 334 5.70 -1.64 -1.98
N LYS A 335 5.03 -2.08 -3.05
CA LYS A 335 4.54 -3.45 -3.19
C LYS A 335 5.69 -4.45 -3.05
N ASP A 336 6.77 -4.24 -3.79
CA ASP A 336 7.88 -5.16 -3.84
C ASP A 336 8.61 -5.24 -2.49
N CYS A 337 8.83 -4.12 -1.79
CA CYS A 337 9.33 -4.10 -0.41
C CYS A 337 8.41 -4.88 0.53
N SER A 338 7.11 -4.56 0.54
CA SER A 338 6.16 -5.16 1.48
C SER A 338 5.98 -6.67 1.26
N VAL A 339 5.97 -7.11 -0.01
CA VAL A 339 5.90 -8.53 -0.37
C VAL A 339 7.19 -9.26 0.00
N LEU A 340 8.36 -8.65 -0.23
CA LEU A 340 9.64 -9.23 0.19
C LEU A 340 9.70 -9.40 1.71
N MET A 341 9.28 -8.39 2.48
CA MET A 341 9.24 -8.43 3.94
C MET A 341 8.31 -9.53 4.45
N SER A 342 7.13 -9.67 3.85
CA SER A 342 6.21 -10.77 4.18
C SER A 342 6.85 -12.14 3.91
N LYS A 343 7.50 -12.30 2.76
CA LYS A 343 8.22 -13.54 2.41
C LYS A 343 9.41 -13.82 3.33
N ALA A 344 10.14 -12.78 3.77
CA ALA A 344 11.29 -12.94 4.67
C ALA A 344 10.89 -13.57 6.01
N ARG A 345 9.72 -13.22 6.53
CA ARG A 345 9.23 -13.78 7.81
C ARG A 345 8.92 -15.27 7.74
N THR A 346 8.64 -15.85 6.58
CA THR A 346 8.35 -17.29 6.45
C THR A 346 9.57 -18.19 6.70
N TYR A 347 10.79 -17.63 6.65
CA TYR A 347 12.03 -18.38 6.84
C TYR A 347 12.84 -17.93 8.05
N GLY A 348 12.40 -16.93 8.79
CA GLY A 348 13.15 -16.40 9.93
C GLY A 348 13.51 -17.47 10.94
N ASP A 349 12.52 -18.24 11.41
CA ASP A 349 12.73 -19.30 12.40
C ASP A 349 13.66 -20.42 11.89
N ALA A 350 13.53 -20.79 10.61
CA ALA A 350 14.41 -21.80 10.01
C ALA A 350 15.86 -21.33 9.94
N ILE A 351 16.08 -20.06 9.56
CA ILE A 351 17.41 -19.44 9.51
C ILE A 351 18.00 -19.31 10.92
N GLN A 352 17.19 -18.90 11.89
CA GLN A 352 17.61 -18.80 13.29
C GLN A 352 18.06 -20.16 13.83
N LYS A 353 17.22 -21.18 13.68
CA LYS A 353 17.51 -22.55 14.12
C LYS A 353 18.76 -23.15 13.44
N GLN A 354 18.93 -22.87 12.14
CA GLN A 354 20.11 -23.31 11.40
C GLN A 354 21.40 -22.64 11.94
N ALA A 355 21.36 -21.33 12.17
CA ALA A 355 22.49 -20.61 12.76
C ALA A 355 22.83 -21.11 14.16
N GLU A 356 21.83 -21.34 15.02
CA GLU A 356 22.01 -21.89 16.36
C GLU A 356 22.57 -23.30 16.36
N THR A 357 22.14 -24.15 15.41
CA THR A 357 22.67 -25.51 15.28
C THR A 357 24.17 -25.51 14.94
N ILE A 358 24.60 -24.60 14.08
CA ILE A 358 26.00 -24.44 13.72
C ILE A 358 26.79 -23.85 14.92
N ALA A 359 26.28 -22.76 15.53
CA ALA A 359 26.96 -22.09 16.63
C ALA A 359 27.27 -23.02 17.82
N ARG A 360 26.30 -23.88 18.19
CA ARG A 360 26.46 -24.85 19.30
C ARG A 360 27.65 -25.80 19.13
N LYS A 361 28.05 -26.13 17.90
CA LYS A 361 29.22 -27.00 17.65
C LYS A 361 30.54 -26.33 18.01
N TYR A 362 30.53 -25.03 18.18
CA TYR A 362 31.72 -24.19 18.43
C TYR A 362 31.55 -23.32 19.68
N ASP A 363 30.72 -23.75 20.64
CA ASP A 363 30.40 -23.02 21.86
C ASP A 363 30.01 -21.55 21.63
N GLY A 364 29.40 -21.29 20.49
CA GLY A 364 28.98 -19.95 20.05
C GLY A 364 27.56 -19.60 20.43
N VAL A 365 27.26 -18.34 20.34
CA VAL A 365 25.91 -17.78 20.52
C VAL A 365 25.42 -17.12 19.22
N VAL A 366 24.11 -16.95 19.10
CA VAL A 366 23.49 -16.32 17.91
C VAL A 366 22.62 -15.17 18.35
N THR A 367 22.73 -14.04 17.65
CA THR A 367 21.82 -12.91 17.88
C THR A 367 20.40 -13.29 17.46
N PRO A 368 19.35 -12.73 18.09
CA PRO A 368 17.99 -12.88 17.60
C PRO A 368 17.89 -12.48 16.13
N ILE A 369 16.98 -13.16 15.41
CA ILE A 369 16.71 -12.83 14.00
C ILE A 369 16.26 -11.36 13.86
N ASN A 370 16.80 -10.67 12.90
CA ASN A 370 16.49 -9.27 12.60
C ASN A 370 15.96 -9.17 11.16
N TYR A 371 14.79 -8.58 11.01
CA TYR A 371 14.17 -8.30 9.72
C TYR A 371 14.44 -6.87 9.32
N LYS A 372 14.82 -6.66 8.06
CA LYS A 372 15.00 -5.31 7.52
C LYS A 372 13.66 -4.60 7.42
N GLY A 373 13.51 -3.47 8.12
CA GLY A 373 12.29 -2.68 8.12
C GLY A 373 12.04 -1.96 6.79
N PHE A 374 10.77 -1.61 6.54
CA PHE A 374 10.30 -0.98 5.31
C PHE A 374 11.11 0.26 4.93
N SER A 375 11.26 1.21 5.84
CA SER A 375 11.98 2.47 5.58
C SER A 375 13.43 2.25 5.14
N SER A 376 14.13 1.28 5.75
CA SER A 376 15.51 0.93 5.39
C SER A 376 15.59 0.26 4.02
N MET A 377 14.62 -0.59 3.70
CA MET A 377 14.54 -1.29 2.42
C MET A 377 14.19 -0.31 1.28
N TYR A 378 13.19 0.53 1.48
CA TYR A 378 12.75 1.54 0.52
C TYR A 378 13.85 2.57 0.22
N ARG A 379 14.54 3.06 1.27
CA ARG A 379 15.69 3.96 1.11
C ARG A 379 16.80 3.32 0.26
N LYS A 380 17.14 2.05 0.51
CA LYS A 380 18.18 1.34 -0.25
C LYS A 380 17.83 1.26 -1.74
N LEU A 381 16.58 0.94 -2.08
CA LEU A 381 16.09 0.92 -3.46
C LEU A 381 16.08 2.30 -4.14
N ASN A 382 16.02 3.39 -3.39
CA ASN A 382 16.05 4.74 -3.94
C ASN A 382 17.48 5.29 -4.07
N SER A 383 18.41 4.87 -3.21
CA SER A 383 19.79 5.38 -3.22
C SER A 383 20.69 4.67 -4.24
N GLU A 384 20.38 3.43 -4.61
CA GLU A 384 21.15 2.67 -5.57
C GLU A 384 20.46 2.65 -6.95
N LYS A 385 21.13 3.21 -7.96
CA LYS A 385 20.60 3.27 -9.32
C LYS A 385 20.39 1.87 -9.89
N ASN A 386 19.20 1.61 -10.43
CA ASN A 386 18.79 0.31 -11.02
C ASN A 386 18.75 -0.89 -10.04
N MET A 387 18.76 -0.66 -8.73
CA MET A 387 18.61 -1.74 -7.77
C MET A 387 17.19 -2.32 -7.80
N LEU A 388 17.11 -3.63 -7.88
CA LEU A 388 15.86 -4.37 -7.76
C LEU A 388 15.67 -4.86 -6.32
N VAL A 389 14.44 -5.12 -5.92
CA VAL A 389 14.14 -5.68 -4.60
C VAL A 389 14.78 -7.07 -4.39
N SER A 390 14.97 -7.84 -5.47
CA SER A 390 15.68 -9.12 -5.46
C SER A 390 17.17 -8.99 -5.09
N ASP A 391 17.74 -7.80 -5.24
CA ASP A 391 19.16 -7.55 -4.93
C ASP A 391 19.40 -7.25 -3.46
N ILE A 392 18.33 -7.13 -2.65
CA ILE A 392 18.41 -6.93 -1.21
C ILE A 392 18.85 -8.24 -0.55
N LYS A 393 20.12 -8.29 -0.13
CA LYS A 393 20.77 -9.50 0.44
C LYS A 393 20.50 -9.71 1.94
N ASP A 394 20.04 -8.68 2.63
CA ASP A 394 19.88 -8.59 4.08
C ASP A 394 18.41 -8.37 4.51
N SER A 395 17.46 -8.99 3.78
CA SER A 395 16.03 -8.90 4.12
C SER A 395 15.71 -9.53 5.49
N VAL A 396 16.49 -10.54 5.86
CA VAL A 396 16.50 -11.19 7.16
C VAL A 396 17.94 -11.52 7.52
N ARG A 397 18.35 -11.27 8.76
CA ARG A 397 19.73 -11.49 9.20
C ARG A 397 19.84 -11.87 10.67
N ASN A 398 20.93 -12.59 11.01
CA ASN A 398 21.43 -12.79 12.37
C ASN A 398 22.96 -12.85 12.36
N THR A 399 23.57 -12.99 13.53
CA THR A 399 25.03 -13.08 13.68
C THR A 399 25.37 -14.28 14.55
N ILE A 400 26.22 -15.17 14.05
CA ILE A 400 26.89 -16.20 14.83
C ILE A 400 28.11 -15.58 15.46
N ILE A 401 28.28 -15.74 16.75
CA ILE A 401 29.36 -15.18 17.56
C ILE A 401 30.15 -16.34 18.14
N VAL A 402 31.40 -16.44 17.76
CA VAL A 402 32.33 -17.50 18.18
C VAL A 402 33.72 -16.93 18.44
N GLU A 403 34.56 -17.66 19.15
CA GLU A 403 35.96 -17.29 19.33
C GLU A 403 36.70 -17.25 17.98
N LYS A 404 37.76 -16.46 17.92
CA LYS A 404 38.50 -16.12 16.68
C LYS A 404 38.97 -17.35 15.91
N GLU A 405 39.45 -18.38 16.60
CA GLU A 405 39.94 -19.66 16.05
C GLU A 405 38.84 -20.45 15.34
N ASN A 406 37.58 -20.32 15.76
CA ASN A 406 36.44 -21.04 15.22
C ASN A 406 35.81 -20.39 14.00
N ILE A 407 36.09 -19.09 13.71
CA ILE A 407 35.48 -18.35 12.60
C ILE A 407 35.62 -19.07 11.27
N LYS A 408 36.83 -19.55 10.94
CA LYS A 408 37.10 -20.23 9.65
C LYS A 408 36.24 -21.49 9.48
N SER A 409 36.09 -22.28 10.56
CA SER A 409 35.31 -23.51 10.58
C SER A 409 33.84 -23.25 10.40
N VAL A 410 33.28 -22.26 11.12
CA VAL A 410 31.89 -21.81 11.00
C VAL A 410 31.59 -21.29 9.58
N VAL A 411 32.48 -20.45 9.04
CA VAL A 411 32.31 -19.93 7.66
C VAL A 411 32.29 -21.06 6.63
N LYS A 412 33.22 -22.05 6.77
CA LYS A 412 33.26 -23.22 5.87
C LYS A 412 31.99 -24.06 5.97
N GLU A 413 31.44 -24.25 7.17
CA GLU A 413 30.19 -24.98 7.35
C GLU A 413 29.01 -24.26 6.73
N LEU A 414 28.89 -22.93 6.90
CA LEU A 414 27.88 -22.12 6.24
C LEU A 414 27.98 -22.13 4.70
N GLN A 415 29.20 -22.17 4.17
CA GLN A 415 29.45 -22.29 2.74
C GLN A 415 29.06 -23.67 2.16
N SER A 416 29.02 -24.72 2.99
CA SER A 416 28.58 -26.05 2.56
C SER A 416 27.07 -26.24 2.50
N LEU A 417 26.29 -25.25 2.95
CA LEU A 417 24.84 -25.34 2.94
C LEU A 417 24.27 -25.33 1.51
N PRO A 418 23.23 -26.11 1.21
CA PRO A 418 22.56 -26.08 -0.10
C PRO A 418 21.99 -24.72 -0.49
N THR A 419 21.71 -23.87 0.50
CA THR A 419 21.20 -22.51 0.32
C THR A 419 22.29 -21.44 0.17
N PHE A 420 23.59 -21.83 0.24
CA PHE A 420 24.70 -20.89 0.11
C PHE A 420 24.66 -20.16 -1.24
N ASP A 421 24.74 -18.84 -1.22
CA ASP A 421 24.78 -17.98 -2.41
C ASP A 421 26.13 -17.26 -2.55
N ARG A 422 26.58 -16.61 -1.47
CA ARG A 422 27.78 -15.76 -1.53
C ARG A 422 28.46 -15.63 -0.18
N TYR A 423 29.80 -15.51 -0.22
CA TYR A 423 30.65 -15.11 0.91
C TYR A 423 31.30 -13.75 0.65
N LYS A 424 31.36 -12.91 1.68
CA LYS A 424 32.05 -11.62 1.67
C LYS A 424 32.79 -11.41 2.98
N SER A 425 34.12 -11.25 2.90
CA SER A 425 34.90 -10.78 4.04
C SER A 425 34.80 -9.26 4.15
N GLN A 426 34.53 -8.78 5.35
CA GLN A 426 34.59 -7.35 5.68
C GLN A 426 35.98 -7.03 6.23
N THR A 427 36.77 -6.32 5.45
CA THR A 427 38.12 -5.94 5.84
C THR A 427 38.16 -4.56 6.48
N PRO A 428 39.05 -4.30 7.46
CA PRO A 428 39.14 -3.03 8.18
C PRO A 428 39.30 -1.81 7.28
N GLU A 429 40.01 -1.98 6.15
CA GLU A 429 40.30 -0.88 5.22
C GLU A 429 39.03 -0.37 4.55
N LYS A 430 38.12 -1.28 4.20
CA LYS A 430 36.86 -0.99 3.46
C LYS A 430 35.68 -0.62 4.37
N PHE A 431 35.74 -0.98 5.67
CA PHE A 431 34.63 -0.84 6.58
C PHE A 431 34.95 -0.03 7.84
N CYS A 432 35.70 1.06 7.67
CA CYS A 432 36.06 1.99 8.74
C CYS A 432 36.67 1.30 9.99
N GLY A 433 37.44 0.25 9.77
CA GLY A 433 38.07 -0.51 10.86
C GLY A 433 37.33 -1.77 11.30
N TYR A 434 36.04 -1.88 11.02
CA TYR A 434 35.24 -3.08 11.34
C TYR A 434 35.68 -4.28 10.50
N SER A 435 35.70 -5.45 11.14
CA SER A 435 35.96 -6.72 10.45
C SER A 435 34.88 -7.75 10.78
N GLY A 436 34.58 -8.61 9.84
CA GLY A 436 33.58 -9.65 9.99
C GLY A 436 33.41 -10.49 8.73
N ASN A 437 32.55 -11.45 8.78
CA ASN A 437 32.26 -12.34 7.67
C ASN A 437 30.77 -12.33 7.40
N ILE A 438 30.41 -12.23 6.15
CA ILE A 438 29.01 -12.24 5.69
C ILE A 438 28.80 -13.43 4.77
N ILE A 439 27.81 -14.22 5.08
CA ILE A 439 27.32 -15.33 4.26
C ILE A 439 25.90 -15.00 3.84
N ASN A 440 25.68 -14.91 2.53
CA ASN A 440 24.34 -14.78 2.01
C ASN A 440 23.79 -16.17 1.64
N LEU A 441 22.53 -16.40 1.98
CA LEU A 441 21.78 -17.60 1.68
C LEU A 441 20.62 -17.24 0.75
N LYS A 442 20.36 -18.07 -0.26
CA LYS A 442 19.21 -17.94 -1.14
C LYS A 442 18.18 -18.99 -0.76
N MET A 443 17.04 -18.54 -0.23
CA MET A 443 15.97 -19.43 0.22
C MET A 443 15.06 -19.87 -0.96
N PRO A 444 14.32 -20.99 -0.83
CA PRO A 444 13.49 -21.54 -1.92
C PRO A 444 12.44 -20.56 -2.48
N ASN A 445 11.93 -19.64 -1.65
CA ASN A 445 10.99 -18.59 -2.10
C ASN A 445 11.67 -17.39 -2.78
N GLY A 446 12.99 -17.47 -3.02
CA GLY A 446 13.79 -16.45 -3.70
C GLY A 446 14.26 -15.29 -2.81
N ILE A 447 13.97 -15.31 -1.49
CA ILE A 447 14.53 -14.29 -0.59
C ILE A 447 16.02 -14.52 -0.35
N GLN A 448 16.72 -13.43 -0.04
CA GLN A 448 18.11 -13.44 0.40
C GLN A 448 18.16 -13.23 1.92
N ALA A 449 18.90 -14.10 2.60
CA ALA A 449 19.21 -14.00 4.02
C ALA A 449 20.70 -13.73 4.23
N GLU A 450 21.05 -13.12 5.34
CA GLU A 450 22.42 -12.81 5.71
C GLU A 450 22.74 -13.40 7.09
N ILE A 451 23.73 -14.30 7.14
CA ILE A 451 24.32 -14.74 8.40
C ILE A 451 25.69 -14.08 8.52
N GLN A 452 25.87 -13.26 9.55
CA GLN A 452 27.17 -12.70 9.89
C GLN A 452 27.91 -13.65 10.84
N VAL A 453 29.26 -13.71 10.76
CA VAL A 453 30.09 -14.44 11.71
C VAL A 453 31.13 -13.49 12.29
N ASN A 454 31.16 -13.39 13.62
CA ASN A 454 32.04 -12.45 14.30
C ASN A 454 32.48 -12.94 15.67
N THR A 455 33.39 -12.18 16.31
CA THR A 455 33.91 -12.46 17.66
C THR A 455 33.14 -11.71 18.75
N PRO A 456 33.12 -12.17 20.00
CA PRO A 456 32.58 -11.43 21.13
C PRO A 456 33.16 -10.01 21.26
N LYS A 457 34.48 -9.84 21.08
CA LYS A 457 35.14 -8.53 21.13
C LYS A 457 34.64 -7.57 20.07
N MET A 458 34.39 -8.06 18.86
CA MET A 458 33.87 -7.21 17.77
C MET A 458 32.41 -6.82 17.99
N ILE A 459 31.59 -7.68 18.60
CA ILE A 459 30.23 -7.37 19.02
C ILE A 459 30.22 -6.31 20.12
N TYR A 460 31.09 -6.45 21.14
CA TYR A 460 31.29 -5.45 22.17
C TYR A 460 31.61 -4.05 21.58
N ALA A 461 32.51 -4.01 20.62
CA ALA A 461 32.93 -2.77 19.98
C ALA A 461 31.84 -2.12 19.12
N LYS A 462 30.96 -2.94 18.51
CA LYS A 462 29.95 -2.50 17.57
C LYS A 462 28.62 -2.15 18.22
N GLU A 463 28.08 -3.03 19.05
CA GLU A 463 26.72 -2.90 19.59
C GLU A 463 26.68 -1.94 20.80
N THR A 464 25.50 -1.31 21.04
CA THR A 464 25.30 -0.54 22.29
C THR A 464 25.51 -1.44 23.49
N GLU A 465 25.88 -0.86 24.66
CA GLU A 465 26.10 -1.64 25.89
C GLU A 465 24.91 -2.56 26.20
N GLU A 466 23.68 -2.02 26.16
CA GLU A 466 22.47 -2.79 26.41
C GLU A 466 22.33 -4.00 25.48
N ASN A 467 22.54 -3.80 24.18
CA ASN A 467 22.48 -4.88 23.20
C ASN A 467 23.64 -5.87 23.35
N ALA A 468 24.83 -5.38 23.58
CA ALA A 468 26.00 -6.23 23.76
C ALA A 468 25.87 -7.11 25.01
N ARG A 469 25.42 -6.56 26.14
CA ARG A 469 25.16 -7.34 27.39
C ARG A 469 24.08 -8.39 27.18
N ARG A 470 22.98 -8.03 26.48
CA ARG A 470 21.91 -8.98 26.17
C ARG A 470 22.39 -10.15 25.28
N ILE A 471 23.32 -9.89 24.36
CA ILE A 471 23.82 -10.89 23.40
C ILE A 471 24.94 -11.76 24.03
N LEU A 472 25.90 -11.13 24.66
CA LEU A 472 27.10 -11.79 25.19
C LEU A 472 26.95 -12.28 26.65
N GLY A 473 26.00 -11.72 27.39
CA GLY A 473 25.90 -11.83 28.83
C GLY A 473 26.84 -10.87 29.56
N ASP A 474 26.46 -10.50 30.80
CA ASP A 474 27.18 -9.50 31.59
C ASP A 474 28.64 -9.90 31.85
N ASN A 475 28.90 -11.18 32.18
CA ASN A 475 30.23 -11.66 32.47
C ASN A 475 31.22 -11.49 31.32
N VAL A 476 30.81 -11.85 30.09
CA VAL A 476 31.67 -11.73 28.91
C VAL A 476 31.85 -10.24 28.55
N TRP A 477 30.79 -9.43 28.68
CA TRP A 477 30.87 -8.00 28.42
C TRP A 477 31.85 -7.31 29.38
N GLU A 478 31.78 -7.58 30.69
CA GLU A 478 32.67 -7.02 31.72
C GLU A 478 34.11 -7.49 31.57
N GLN A 479 34.30 -8.75 31.20
CA GLN A 479 35.64 -9.27 30.91
C GLN A 479 36.29 -8.48 29.77
N ILE A 480 35.56 -8.26 28.63
CA ILE A 480 36.09 -7.52 27.48
C ILE A 480 36.34 -6.06 27.85
N ALA A 481 35.44 -5.43 28.61
CA ALA A 481 35.61 -4.08 29.10
C ALA A 481 36.89 -3.93 29.94
N LYS A 482 37.15 -4.89 30.86
CA LYS A 482 38.32 -4.90 31.70
C LYS A 482 39.61 -5.17 30.89
N GLU A 483 39.59 -6.13 29.97
CA GLU A 483 40.74 -6.46 29.11
C GLU A 483 41.17 -5.30 28.22
N THR A 484 40.21 -4.56 27.66
CA THR A 484 40.48 -3.51 26.66
C THR A 484 40.62 -2.12 27.27
N GLY A 485 39.99 -1.88 28.43
CA GLY A 485 39.91 -0.57 29.05
C GLY A 485 39.15 0.49 28.23
N LEU A 486 38.43 0.05 27.16
CA LEU A 486 37.72 0.92 26.22
C LEU A 486 36.22 0.77 26.36
N GLN A 487 35.50 1.87 26.11
CA GLN A 487 34.05 1.86 26.09
C GLN A 487 33.53 1.06 24.90
N GLY A 488 32.55 0.18 25.11
CA GLY A 488 31.85 -0.53 24.07
C GLY A 488 30.92 0.36 23.20
N GLY A 489 30.59 -0.11 22.00
CA GLY A 489 29.57 0.51 21.13
C GLY A 489 29.99 1.76 20.34
N LEU A 490 31.18 2.28 20.54
CA LEU A 490 31.66 3.48 19.85
C LEU A 490 31.81 3.29 18.34
N GLY A 491 32.10 2.07 17.91
CA GLY A 491 32.26 1.76 16.49
C GLY A 491 31.00 2.00 15.67
N HIS A 492 29.83 1.61 16.20
CA HIS A 492 28.54 1.91 15.54
C HIS A 492 28.23 3.41 15.54
N LYS A 493 28.54 4.11 16.62
CA LYS A 493 28.36 5.56 16.71
C LYS A 493 29.14 6.29 15.63
N TYR A 494 30.43 5.98 15.44
CA TYR A 494 31.24 6.57 14.36
C TYR A 494 30.65 6.29 12.98
N TYR A 495 30.18 5.06 12.75
CA TYR A 495 29.55 4.70 11.47
C TYR A 495 28.27 5.51 11.20
N GLU A 496 27.39 5.66 12.18
CA GLU A 496 26.16 6.44 12.03
C GLU A 496 26.46 7.93 11.80
N GLU A 497 27.46 8.49 12.46
CA GLU A 497 27.91 9.86 12.23
C GLU A 497 28.45 10.05 10.80
N ILE A 498 29.30 9.13 10.31
CA ILE A 498 29.85 9.17 8.96
C ILE A 498 28.73 9.09 7.91
N ARG A 499 27.75 8.21 8.13
CA ARG A 499 26.69 7.91 7.16
C ARG A 499 25.77 9.09 6.83
N ILE A 500 25.63 10.06 7.74
CA ILE A 500 24.76 11.24 7.55
C ILE A 500 25.51 12.44 6.96
N LEU A 501 26.83 12.38 6.83
CA LEU A 501 27.66 13.45 6.27
C LEU A 501 27.67 13.42 4.74
N ASP A 502 27.81 14.61 4.14
CA ASP A 502 27.94 14.77 2.69
C ASP A 502 29.39 14.52 2.26
N GLU A 503 29.60 13.51 1.41
CA GLU A 503 30.94 13.10 0.93
C GLU A 503 31.76 14.23 0.31
N LYS A 504 31.12 15.25 -0.28
CA LYS A 504 31.80 16.37 -0.93
C LYS A 504 32.07 17.54 0.01
N LYS A 505 31.10 17.83 0.92
CA LYS A 505 31.17 18.98 1.82
C LYS A 505 31.94 18.68 3.10
N ASP A 506 31.82 17.45 3.62
CA ASP A 506 32.30 17.07 4.96
C ASP A 506 33.55 16.17 4.92
N LYS A 507 34.35 16.20 3.83
CA LYS A 507 35.51 15.32 3.61
C LYS A 507 36.47 15.24 4.80
N THR A 508 36.82 16.38 5.42
CA THR A 508 37.72 16.41 6.57
C THR A 508 37.15 15.68 7.76
N LYS A 509 35.88 15.94 8.10
CA LYS A 509 35.19 15.30 9.22
C LYS A 509 35.01 13.79 9.00
N ILE A 510 34.70 13.36 7.78
CA ILE A 510 34.62 11.95 7.40
C ILE A 510 35.98 11.26 7.59
N ALA A 511 37.07 11.92 7.17
CA ALA A 511 38.43 11.37 7.32
C ALA A 511 38.83 11.22 8.80
N GLU A 512 38.53 12.20 9.64
CA GLU A 512 38.79 12.17 11.09
C GLU A 512 38.01 11.05 11.76
N LEU A 513 36.68 10.97 11.55
CA LEU A 513 35.83 9.93 12.12
C LEU A 513 36.25 8.53 11.62
N THR A 514 36.63 8.39 10.36
CA THR A 514 37.16 7.14 9.80
C THR A 514 38.45 6.72 10.48
N LYS A 515 39.38 7.65 10.76
CA LYS A 515 40.61 7.40 11.48
C LYS A 515 40.36 6.96 12.91
N LEU A 516 39.48 7.65 13.63
CA LEU A 516 39.06 7.32 14.99
C LEU A 516 38.43 5.91 15.04
N SER A 517 37.52 5.63 14.13
CA SER A 517 36.86 4.32 14.03
C SER A 517 37.86 3.20 13.74
N LYS A 518 38.82 3.39 12.83
CA LYS A 518 39.87 2.42 12.52
C LYS A 518 40.77 2.15 13.72
N SER A 519 41.19 3.19 14.44
CA SER A 519 42.00 3.08 15.66
C SER A 519 41.25 2.32 16.76
N TYR A 520 39.98 2.68 16.98
CA TYR A 520 39.13 2.02 17.97
C TYR A 520 38.97 0.52 17.69
N TYR A 521 38.54 0.15 16.48
CA TYR A 521 38.34 -1.26 16.14
C TYR A 521 39.64 -2.10 16.15
N ALA A 522 40.79 -1.47 16.01
CA ALA A 522 42.09 -2.20 16.06
C ALA A 522 42.32 -2.93 17.39
N HIS A 523 41.77 -2.44 18.49
CA HIS A 523 41.87 -3.04 19.81
C HIS A 523 41.04 -4.32 20.02
N PHE A 524 40.12 -4.60 19.11
CA PHE A 524 39.13 -5.68 19.21
C PHE A 524 39.31 -6.81 18.17
N ARG A 525 40.41 -6.78 17.39
CA ARG A 525 40.72 -7.79 16.35
C ARG A 525 41.50 -8.99 16.83
#